data_9ec3d5fa94c628e53c6cfa42e368fa4c
#
_entry.id   9ec3d5fa94c628e53c6cfa42e368fa4c
#
_cell.length_a   1.000
_cell.length_b   1.000
_cell.length_c   1.000
_cell.angle_alpha   90.00
_cell.angle_beta   90.00
_cell.angle_gamma   90.00
#
_symmetry.space_group_name_H-M   'P 1'
#
loop_
_entity.id
_entity.type
_entity.pdbx_description
1 polymer ?
#
loop_
_entity_poly.entity_id
_entity_poly.type
_entity_poly.pdbx_seq_one_letter_code
_entity_poly.pdbx_strand_id
1 'polypeptide(L)'
;MKLVPYLQSRLASFALICLSTLTLALTPAAHADTVTVSGVKLDDTVQIGSQTLKLNGAGVRYKVFFKVYVAALYLPEEKNTTPEVLALPGAKRVTLVMMRELSNDDLGQRFMDGLRNNLDMDERSKLIKPMITFGKMFSLVPVLKKGDILTFDWIPGT
;
A
#
# COMPACT_ATOMS: atom_id res chain seq x y z
N MET A 1 49.10 29.25 48.84
CA MET A 1 49.01 29.04 47.42
C MET A 1 47.82 28.08 47.21
N LYS A 2 46.59 28.63 46.85
CA LYS A 2 45.30 27.93 46.81
C LYS A 2 44.84 27.85 45.36
N LEU A 3 45.10 26.73 44.70
CA LEU A 3 44.75 26.47 43.28
C LEU A 3 43.81 25.27 43.06
N VAL A 4 43.21 24.76 44.15
CA VAL A 4 42.42 23.51 44.12
C VAL A 4 40.91 23.69 43.81
N PRO A 5 40.24 24.84 44.10
CA PRO A 5 38.77 24.89 43.86
C PRO A 5 38.35 25.14 42.40
N TYR A 6 39.28 25.62 41.52
CA TYR A 6 38.87 25.97 40.13
C TYR A 6 38.80 24.78 39.18
N LEU A 7 39.50 23.70 39.47
CA LEU A 7 39.50 22.49 38.63
C LEU A 7 38.26 21.61 38.83
N GLN A 8 37.70 21.61 40.04
CA GLN A 8 36.50 20.80 40.36
C GLN A 8 35.22 21.36 39.75
N SER A 9 35.11 22.71 39.57
CA SER A 9 33.92 23.32 38.97
C SER A 9 33.79 23.06 37.47
N ARG A 10 34.94 22.90 36.78
CA ARG A 10 34.95 22.60 35.35
C ARG A 10 34.61 21.16 35.03
N LEU A 11 34.98 20.22 35.85
CA LEU A 11 34.63 18.80 35.68
C LEU A 11 33.13 18.52 35.97
N ALA A 12 32.52 19.22 36.91
CA ALA A 12 31.10 19.11 37.17
C ALA A 12 30.23 19.67 36.00
N SER A 13 30.66 20.76 35.37
CA SER A 13 29.95 21.33 34.22
C SER A 13 30.04 20.46 32.95
N PHE A 14 31.15 19.77 32.73
CA PHE A 14 31.28 18.83 31.63
C PHE A 14 30.44 17.57 31.82
N ALA A 15 30.29 17.07 33.04
CA ALA A 15 29.46 15.90 33.31
C ALA A 15 27.96 16.18 33.12
N LEU A 16 27.50 17.43 33.37
CA LEU A 16 26.10 17.81 33.19
C LEU A 16 25.74 18.00 31.72
N ILE A 17 26.68 18.41 30.85
CA ILE A 17 26.46 18.59 29.40
C ILE A 17 26.42 17.24 28.68
N CYS A 18 27.19 16.25 29.15
CA CYS A 18 27.15 14.91 28.52
C CYS A 18 25.90 14.11 28.90
N LEU A 19 25.21 14.43 29.99
CA LEU A 19 24.00 13.71 30.42
C LEU A 19 22.73 14.22 29.69
N SER A 20 22.76 15.42 29.10
CA SER A 20 21.62 16.00 28.38
C SER A 20 21.52 15.59 26.89
N THR A 21 22.51 14.89 26.34
CA THR A 21 22.52 14.47 24.91
C THR A 21 22.13 13.02 24.68
N LEU A 22 21.79 12.24 25.71
CA LEU A 22 21.46 10.81 25.58
C LEU A 22 19.96 10.51 25.56
N THR A 23 19.10 11.53 25.45
CA THR A 23 17.64 11.33 25.36
C THR A 23 17.08 11.42 23.94
N LEU A 24 17.94 11.42 22.91
CA LEU A 24 17.50 11.45 21.52
C LEU A 24 17.73 10.07 20.89
N ALA A 25 16.72 9.26 20.81
CA ALA A 25 16.44 8.27 19.75
C ALA A 25 15.78 6.98 20.27
N LEU A 26 14.69 7.08 21.04
CA LEU A 26 13.69 6.01 20.97
C LEU A 26 12.47 6.56 20.19
N THR A 27 12.64 6.73 18.89
CA THR A 27 11.49 6.74 18.00
C THR A 27 10.97 5.29 18.00
N PRO A 28 9.76 5.01 18.50
CA PRO A 28 9.18 3.69 18.30
C PRO A 28 9.12 3.48 16.78
N ALA A 29 9.80 2.45 16.30
CA ALA A 29 9.55 1.95 14.95
C ALA A 29 8.06 1.61 14.93
N ALA A 30 7.26 2.35 14.16
CA ALA A 30 5.87 2.03 13.93
C ALA A 30 5.89 0.68 13.20
N HIS A 31 5.75 -0.41 13.95
CA HIS A 31 5.47 -1.71 13.38
C HIS A 31 4.06 -1.61 12.80
N ALA A 32 3.96 -1.53 11.49
CA ALA A 32 2.69 -1.82 10.83
C ALA A 32 2.36 -3.28 11.16
N ASP A 33 1.23 -3.50 11.81
CA ASP A 33 0.72 -4.84 12.03
C ASP A 33 0.50 -5.48 10.65
N THR A 34 0.68 -6.80 10.57
CA THR A 34 0.53 -7.52 9.30
C THR A 34 -0.58 -8.53 9.41
N VAL A 35 -1.42 -8.59 8.38
CA VAL A 35 -2.46 -9.60 8.22
C VAL A 35 -1.99 -10.65 7.23
N THR A 36 -2.10 -11.93 7.57
CA THR A 36 -1.69 -13.01 6.66
C THR A 36 -2.90 -13.65 6.01
N VAL A 37 -2.96 -13.61 4.68
CA VAL A 37 -4.02 -14.23 3.87
C VAL A 37 -3.38 -15.28 2.95
N SER A 38 -3.69 -16.54 3.18
CA SER A 38 -3.19 -17.67 2.36
C SER A 38 -1.66 -17.71 2.21
N GLY A 39 -0.92 -17.31 3.26
CA GLY A 39 0.54 -17.26 3.27
C GLY A 39 1.15 -15.96 2.70
N VAL A 40 0.32 -15.01 2.24
CA VAL A 40 0.72 -13.67 1.82
C VAL A 40 0.57 -12.73 3.00
N LYS A 41 1.65 -12.01 3.35
CA LYS A 41 1.64 -10.95 4.36
C LYS A 41 1.20 -9.65 3.71
N LEU A 42 0.24 -8.97 4.33
CA LEU A 42 -0.29 -7.67 3.93
C LEU A 42 -0.11 -6.71 5.10
N ASP A 43 0.31 -5.50 4.83
CA ASP A 43 0.34 -4.46 5.85
C ASP A 43 -1.10 -4.10 6.23
N ASP A 44 -1.38 -3.86 7.50
CA ASP A 44 -2.69 -3.40 7.98
C ASP A 44 -2.98 -1.96 7.57
N THR A 45 -1.92 -1.17 7.32
CA THR A 45 -1.99 0.22 6.87
C THR A 45 -1.01 0.49 5.73
N VAL A 46 -1.38 1.40 4.83
CA VAL A 46 -0.52 1.89 3.74
C VAL A 46 -0.63 3.40 3.60
N GLN A 47 0.40 4.04 3.03
CA GLN A 47 0.42 5.48 2.78
C GLN A 47 0.19 5.77 1.30
N ILE A 48 -0.65 6.79 1.01
CA ILE A 48 -0.77 7.42 -0.31
C ILE A 48 -0.63 8.94 -0.14
N GLY A 49 0.52 9.48 -0.51
CA GLY A 49 0.83 10.87 -0.19
C GLY A 49 0.80 11.10 1.33
N SER A 50 -0.01 12.04 1.78
CA SER A 50 -0.21 12.33 3.21
C SER A 50 -1.33 11.50 3.89
N GLN A 51 -2.05 10.68 3.13
CA GLN A 51 -3.16 9.90 3.67
C GLN A 51 -2.72 8.49 4.09
N THR A 52 -3.10 8.10 5.31
CA THR A 52 -2.99 6.72 5.78
C THR A 52 -4.28 5.99 5.46
N LEU A 53 -4.17 4.86 4.77
CA LEU A 53 -5.27 3.96 4.49
C LEU A 53 -5.14 2.70 5.32
N LYS A 54 -6.27 2.15 5.76
CA LYS A 54 -6.35 0.90 6.52
C LYS A 54 -6.80 -0.23 5.62
N LEU A 55 -6.33 -1.43 5.91
CA LEU A 55 -6.80 -2.64 5.24
C LEU A 55 -8.29 -2.85 5.56
N ASN A 56 -9.14 -2.62 4.57
CA ASN A 56 -10.59 -2.82 4.67
C ASN A 56 -10.97 -4.30 4.52
N GLY A 57 -10.20 -5.02 3.70
CA GLY A 57 -10.41 -6.45 3.50
C GLY A 57 -9.46 -7.02 2.48
N ALA A 58 -9.28 -8.34 2.53
CA ALA A 58 -8.46 -9.07 1.58
C ALA A 58 -9.03 -10.45 1.29
N GLY A 59 -8.78 -10.96 0.08
CA GLY A 59 -9.26 -12.24 -0.35
C GLY A 59 -8.41 -12.87 -1.44
N VAL A 60 -8.55 -14.17 -1.61
CA VAL A 60 -7.84 -14.95 -2.64
C VAL A 60 -8.72 -15.09 -3.87
N ARG A 61 -8.17 -14.75 -5.04
CA ARG A 61 -8.80 -15.09 -6.32
C ARG A 61 -8.41 -16.48 -6.75
N TYR A 62 -9.41 -17.29 -7.04
CA TYR A 62 -9.24 -18.61 -7.62
C TYR A 62 -9.63 -18.63 -9.10
N LYS A 63 -8.90 -19.43 -9.91
CA LYS A 63 -9.29 -19.87 -11.24
C LYS A 63 -9.46 -21.39 -11.16
N VAL A 64 -10.71 -21.83 -11.15
CA VAL A 64 -11.08 -23.24 -10.80
C VAL A 64 -10.58 -23.54 -9.38
N PHE A 65 -9.50 -24.28 -9.19
CA PHE A 65 -8.88 -24.60 -7.89
C PHE A 65 -7.50 -23.96 -7.67
N PHE A 66 -6.99 -23.21 -8.66
CA PHE A 66 -5.68 -22.55 -8.53
C PHE A 66 -5.80 -21.16 -7.93
N LYS A 67 -4.99 -20.88 -6.90
CA LYS A 67 -4.83 -19.52 -6.36
C LYS A 67 -4.06 -18.68 -7.36
N VAL A 68 -4.64 -17.55 -7.77
CA VAL A 68 -4.04 -16.65 -8.77
C VAL A 68 -3.33 -15.48 -8.09
N TYR A 69 -4.02 -14.77 -7.22
CA TYR A 69 -3.48 -13.67 -6.43
C TYR A 69 -4.27 -13.47 -5.13
N VAL A 70 -3.69 -12.80 -4.18
CA VAL A 70 -4.39 -12.16 -3.06
C VAL A 70 -4.69 -10.72 -3.46
N ALA A 71 -5.95 -10.30 -3.34
CA ALA A 71 -6.36 -8.91 -3.49
C ALA A 71 -6.59 -8.31 -2.11
N ALA A 72 -6.10 -7.08 -1.89
CA ALA A 72 -6.32 -6.29 -0.68
C ALA A 72 -6.89 -4.93 -1.06
N LEU A 73 -7.92 -4.48 -0.34
CA LEU A 73 -8.53 -3.16 -0.47
C LEU A 73 -8.17 -2.33 0.74
N TYR A 74 -7.61 -1.14 0.51
CA TYR A 74 -7.26 -0.16 1.55
C TYR A 74 -8.10 1.09 1.38
N LEU A 75 -8.69 1.55 2.48
CA LEU A 75 -9.59 2.70 2.54
C LEU A 75 -9.21 3.66 3.67
N PRO A 76 -9.58 4.96 3.60
CA PRO A 76 -9.43 5.90 4.70
C PRO A 76 -10.18 5.48 5.96
N GLU A 77 -11.36 4.85 5.81
CA GLU A 77 -12.20 4.29 6.86
C GLU A 77 -12.89 3.00 6.39
N GLU A 78 -13.23 2.13 7.32
CA GLU A 78 -13.86 0.84 7.03
C GLU A 78 -15.24 1.00 6.41
N LYS A 79 -15.51 0.25 5.32
CA LYS A 79 -16.81 0.17 4.63
C LYS A 79 -17.14 -1.28 4.30
N ASN A 80 -18.43 -1.61 4.42
CA ASN A 80 -18.91 -3.00 4.31
C ASN A 80 -19.70 -3.25 3.03
N THR A 81 -20.08 -2.22 2.29
CA THR A 81 -20.87 -2.35 1.05
C THR A 81 -20.20 -1.64 -0.12
N THR A 82 -20.43 -2.15 -1.33
CA THR A 82 -19.89 -1.53 -2.56
C THR A 82 -20.33 -0.07 -2.74
N PRO A 83 -21.61 0.31 -2.53
CA PRO A 83 -22.03 1.70 -2.63
C PRO A 83 -21.27 2.62 -1.65
N GLU A 84 -21.06 2.18 -0.42
CA GLU A 84 -20.31 2.97 0.57
C GLU A 84 -18.84 3.14 0.15
N VAL A 85 -18.19 2.09 -0.36
CA VAL A 85 -16.81 2.17 -0.87
C VAL A 85 -16.72 3.14 -2.04
N LEU A 86 -17.68 3.11 -2.97
CA LEU A 86 -17.68 4.00 -4.13
C LEU A 86 -17.94 5.45 -3.74
N ALA A 87 -18.85 5.70 -2.79
CA ALA A 87 -19.19 7.03 -2.30
C ALA A 87 -18.13 7.63 -1.34
N LEU A 88 -17.24 6.80 -0.80
CA LEU A 88 -16.24 7.25 0.18
C LEU A 88 -15.29 8.26 -0.44
N PRO A 89 -15.13 9.48 0.12
CA PRO A 89 -14.15 10.45 -0.35
C PRO A 89 -12.71 10.01 0.01
N GLY A 90 -11.73 10.60 -0.68
CA GLY A 90 -10.31 10.34 -0.42
C GLY A 90 -9.71 9.22 -1.27
N ALA A 91 -8.45 8.96 -1.04
CA ALA A 91 -7.71 7.95 -1.77
C ALA A 91 -8.18 6.53 -1.43
N LYS A 92 -8.04 5.62 -2.40
CA LYS A 92 -8.30 4.19 -2.25
C LYS A 92 -7.19 3.41 -2.93
N ARG A 93 -6.82 2.26 -2.39
CA ARG A 93 -5.81 1.38 -3.00
C ARG A 93 -6.33 -0.04 -3.11
N VAL A 94 -6.11 -0.63 -4.28
CA VAL A 94 -6.19 -2.08 -4.46
C VAL A 94 -4.80 -2.61 -4.72
N THR A 95 -4.38 -3.60 -3.92
CA THR A 95 -3.10 -4.30 -4.10
C THR A 95 -3.36 -5.75 -4.48
N LEU A 96 -2.70 -6.22 -5.53
CA LEU A 96 -2.71 -7.63 -5.94
C LEU A 96 -1.32 -8.21 -5.69
N VAL A 97 -1.24 -9.28 -4.90
CA VAL A 97 0.01 -10.03 -4.69
C VAL A 97 -0.10 -11.36 -5.43
N MET A 98 0.72 -11.57 -6.44
CA MET A 98 0.67 -12.74 -7.31
C MET A 98 1.03 -14.01 -6.55
N MET A 99 0.19 -15.03 -6.61
CA MET A 99 0.45 -16.35 -6.03
C MET A 99 0.99 -17.35 -7.05
N ARG A 100 0.97 -17.00 -8.33
CA ARG A 100 1.52 -17.75 -9.47
C ARG A 100 1.95 -16.78 -10.55
N GLU A 101 2.65 -17.31 -11.54
CA GLU A 101 2.96 -16.59 -12.76
C GLU A 101 1.68 -16.33 -13.57
N LEU A 102 1.57 -15.12 -14.13
CA LEU A 102 0.48 -14.66 -14.96
C LEU A 102 1.03 -13.82 -16.12
N SER A 103 0.65 -14.14 -17.35
CA SER A 103 1.02 -13.32 -18.51
C SER A 103 0.28 -11.98 -18.50
N ASN A 104 0.87 -10.97 -19.15
CA ASN A 104 0.20 -9.69 -19.36
C ASN A 104 -1.11 -9.83 -20.15
N ASP A 105 -1.15 -10.74 -21.14
CA ASP A 105 -2.34 -10.99 -21.95
C ASP A 105 -3.48 -11.56 -21.09
N ASP A 106 -3.19 -12.54 -20.23
CA ASP A 106 -4.17 -13.08 -19.28
C ASP A 106 -4.70 -11.99 -18.33
N LEU A 107 -3.82 -11.12 -17.82
CA LEU A 107 -4.22 -10.03 -16.93
C LEU A 107 -5.06 -8.99 -17.68
N GLY A 108 -4.63 -8.60 -18.88
CA GLY A 108 -5.35 -7.66 -19.75
C GLY A 108 -6.74 -8.17 -20.11
N GLN A 109 -6.87 -9.44 -20.50
CA GLN A 109 -8.16 -10.06 -20.78
C GLN A 109 -9.08 -10.04 -19.57
N ARG A 110 -8.57 -10.39 -18.37
CA ARG A 110 -9.36 -10.38 -17.13
C ARG A 110 -9.83 -8.97 -16.76
N PHE A 111 -8.99 -7.97 -16.98
CA PHE A 111 -9.38 -6.58 -16.79
C PHE A 111 -10.51 -6.18 -17.76
N MET A 112 -10.38 -6.53 -19.03
CA MET A 112 -11.40 -6.25 -20.04
C MET A 112 -12.71 -6.98 -19.76
N ASP A 113 -12.66 -8.24 -19.27
CA ASP A 113 -13.84 -8.99 -18.84
C ASP A 113 -14.51 -8.31 -17.64
N GLY A 114 -13.72 -7.83 -16.69
CA GLY A 114 -14.22 -7.04 -15.54
C GLY A 114 -14.97 -5.79 -15.99
N LEU A 115 -14.41 -5.02 -16.92
CA LEU A 115 -15.08 -3.84 -17.47
C LEU A 115 -16.38 -4.20 -18.20
N ARG A 116 -16.37 -5.25 -19.03
CA ARG A 116 -17.57 -5.70 -19.74
C ARG A 116 -18.71 -6.13 -18.81
N ASN A 117 -18.36 -6.73 -17.68
CA ASN A 117 -19.34 -7.27 -16.75
C ASN A 117 -19.89 -6.23 -15.75
N ASN A 118 -19.19 -5.10 -15.58
CA ASN A 118 -19.53 -4.09 -14.58
C ASN A 118 -19.93 -2.73 -15.15
N LEU A 119 -19.76 -2.51 -16.46
CA LEU A 119 -20.07 -1.25 -17.13
C LEU A 119 -21.08 -1.48 -18.27
N ASP A 120 -21.99 -0.54 -18.46
CA ASP A 120 -22.87 -0.51 -19.62
C ASP A 120 -22.14 -0.04 -20.89
N MET A 121 -22.85 0.00 -22.04
CA MET A 121 -22.27 0.39 -23.34
C MET A 121 -21.81 1.84 -23.35
N ASP A 122 -22.57 2.74 -22.72
CA ASP A 122 -22.28 4.18 -22.73
C ASP A 122 -21.08 4.49 -21.86
N GLU A 123 -21.00 3.88 -20.68
CA GLU A 123 -19.85 3.98 -19.77
C GLU A 123 -18.57 3.43 -20.44
N ARG A 124 -18.66 2.27 -21.09
CA ARG A 124 -17.52 1.68 -21.84
C ARG A 124 -17.04 2.59 -22.96
N SER A 125 -17.95 3.21 -23.69
CA SER A 125 -17.60 4.12 -24.82
C SER A 125 -16.76 5.30 -24.34
N LYS A 126 -17.05 5.85 -23.15
CA LYS A 126 -16.30 6.95 -22.54
C LYS A 126 -14.90 6.53 -22.07
N LEU A 127 -14.70 5.24 -21.80
CA LEU A 127 -13.46 4.70 -21.29
C LEU A 127 -12.51 4.14 -22.38
N ILE A 128 -12.88 4.19 -23.67
CA ILE A 128 -12.06 3.63 -24.76
C ILE A 128 -10.62 4.17 -24.74
N LYS A 129 -10.44 5.50 -24.64
CA LYS A 129 -9.11 6.12 -24.62
C LYS A 129 -8.32 5.75 -23.36
N PRO A 130 -8.86 5.89 -22.12
CA PRO A 130 -8.22 5.39 -20.92
C PRO A 130 -7.85 3.90 -21.00
N MET A 131 -8.72 3.06 -21.54
CA MET A 131 -8.49 1.62 -21.70
C MET A 131 -7.30 1.30 -22.63
N ILE A 132 -7.16 2.02 -23.75
CA ILE A 132 -6.00 1.87 -24.65
C ILE A 132 -4.70 2.24 -23.92
N THR A 133 -4.71 3.34 -23.17
CA THR A 133 -3.55 3.78 -22.39
C THR A 133 -3.19 2.78 -21.30
N PHE A 134 -4.19 2.27 -20.58
CA PHE A 134 -4.01 1.26 -19.57
C PHE A 134 -3.49 -0.07 -20.15
N GLY A 135 -4.03 -0.49 -21.30
CA GLY A 135 -3.56 -1.68 -22.01
C GLY A 135 -2.08 -1.62 -22.40
N LYS A 136 -1.57 -0.43 -22.77
CA LYS A 136 -0.14 -0.23 -23.06
C LYS A 136 0.75 -0.44 -21.82
N MET A 137 0.26 -0.17 -20.62
CA MET A 137 1.03 -0.42 -19.39
C MET A 137 1.32 -1.91 -19.18
N PHE A 138 0.38 -2.79 -19.53
CA PHE A 138 0.61 -4.23 -19.46
C PHE A 138 1.70 -4.71 -20.42
N SER A 139 1.85 -4.05 -21.58
CA SER A 139 2.89 -4.39 -22.55
C SER A 139 4.31 -4.15 -22.03
N LEU A 140 4.48 -3.32 -20.99
CA LEU A 140 5.78 -3.04 -20.38
C LEU A 140 6.26 -4.17 -19.45
N VAL A 141 5.35 -5.01 -18.98
CA VAL A 141 5.66 -6.13 -18.07
C VAL A 141 5.08 -7.41 -18.68
N PRO A 142 5.84 -8.15 -19.47
CA PRO A 142 5.32 -9.30 -20.23
C PRO A 142 4.81 -10.43 -19.31
N VAL A 143 5.33 -10.55 -18.12
CA VAL A 143 4.97 -11.60 -17.16
C VAL A 143 5.03 -11.05 -15.74
N LEU A 144 3.98 -11.29 -14.97
CA LEU A 144 3.97 -11.12 -13.51
C LEU A 144 4.33 -12.45 -12.87
N LYS A 145 5.37 -12.47 -12.04
CA LYS A 145 5.85 -13.67 -11.36
C LYS A 145 5.14 -13.83 -10.00
N LYS A 146 5.22 -15.03 -9.43
CA LYS A 146 4.80 -15.26 -8.05
C LYS A 146 5.56 -14.32 -7.10
N GLY A 147 4.84 -13.62 -6.24
CA GLY A 147 5.37 -12.62 -5.32
C GLY A 147 5.36 -11.18 -5.86
N ASP A 148 5.18 -10.97 -7.16
CA ASP A 148 5.06 -9.63 -7.72
C ASP A 148 3.81 -8.95 -7.18
N ILE A 149 3.93 -7.63 -6.99
CA ILE A 149 2.86 -6.79 -6.44
C ILE A 149 2.42 -5.80 -7.51
N LEU A 150 1.12 -5.77 -7.78
CA LEU A 150 0.48 -4.79 -8.64
C LEU A 150 -0.45 -3.93 -7.79
N THR A 151 -0.29 -2.61 -7.89
CA THR A 151 -1.04 -1.65 -7.08
C THR A 151 -1.82 -0.71 -7.98
N PHE A 152 -3.09 -0.48 -7.63
CA PHE A 152 -3.98 0.47 -8.27
C PHE A 152 -4.42 1.50 -7.24
N ASP A 153 -4.06 2.75 -7.48
CA ASP A 153 -4.42 3.88 -6.62
C ASP A 153 -5.48 4.74 -7.29
N TRP A 154 -6.57 4.96 -6.57
CA TRP A 154 -7.52 6.01 -6.87
C TRP A 154 -7.16 7.24 -6.04
N ILE A 155 -6.79 8.34 -6.70
CA ILE A 155 -6.43 9.61 -6.04
C ILE A 155 -7.36 10.69 -6.57
N PRO A 156 -8.28 11.24 -5.76
CA PRO A 156 -9.19 12.28 -6.21
C PRO A 156 -8.44 13.53 -6.68
N GLY A 157 -8.86 14.10 -7.82
CA GLY A 157 -8.31 15.36 -8.33
C GLY A 157 -7.00 15.21 -9.14
N THR A 158 -6.61 13.98 -9.49
CA THR A 158 -5.48 13.71 -10.40
C THR A 158 -5.96 13.28 -11.77
#